data_aeb1d6e5c3691e02cc4dcd3411b2cccb
#
_entry.id   aeb1d6e5c3691e02cc4dcd3411b2cccb
#
_cell.length_a   1.000
_cell.length_b   1.000
_cell.length_c   1.000
_cell.angle_alpha   90.00
_cell.angle_beta   90.00
_cell.angle_gamma   90.00
#
_symmetry.space_group_name_H-M   'P 1'
#
loop_
_entity.id
_entity.type
_entity.pdbx_description
1 polymer ?
#
loop_
_entity_poly.entity_id
_entity_poly.type
_entity_poly.pdbx_seq_one_letter_code
_entity_poly.pdbx_strand_id
1 'polypeptide(L)'
;FLYSQELMPRRWLLLGATTLVLILVLGEAHRAPANFTFVRMFQGKAIYLSAILPAIFYLTARYLSPRGTSADAFLLACAQITAIGLSNFSILAAPMAGAGALLSNYILLNQQSKRKFWYVVATLSIALPYLIAVMLSSQGGASLSQFETELPATVWKSVLGWRQHYFVAVLLLAGPILAADKLLRLRLAIPMLLLLAIYLNPLLSPLISRFVTTPPVYWRVMWSFPLLVAAAAGFCLVIEYVREKATRRIFPMMLGTVVLFLLAVSIPFHTLRQDNDIRWDFAAKKISPDDYEVAQTAISAMEGNTGRLLAPDEISGIVAMFETHPVLVNARSLYIGFLAPAMGEEDSAARQLLHGFVSGTAESGPAVRAALNSLSVATVVTHGSSQQPELELLLTDERFRRTHAVHGYDIWHRNLPSSR
;
A
#
# COMPACT_ATOMS: atom_id res chain seq x y z
N PHE A 1 14.37 -10.91 -10.55
CA PHE A 1 15.52 -11.67 -11.08
C PHE A 1 16.47 -10.81 -11.93
N LEU A 2 16.00 -10.01 -12.91
CA LEU A 2 16.88 -9.15 -13.73
C LEU A 2 17.71 -8.19 -12.89
N TYR A 3 17.09 -7.54 -11.90
CA TYR A 3 17.82 -6.67 -10.97
C TYR A 3 18.80 -7.46 -10.10
N SER A 4 18.46 -8.68 -9.70
CA SER A 4 19.39 -9.55 -8.97
C SER A 4 20.61 -9.92 -9.79
N GLN A 5 20.45 -10.17 -11.10
CA GLN A 5 21.57 -10.43 -12.01
C GLN A 5 22.49 -9.21 -12.17
N GLU A 6 21.92 -8.00 -12.22
CA GLU A 6 22.68 -6.76 -12.31
C GLU A 6 23.41 -6.43 -10.99
N LEU A 7 22.79 -6.74 -9.85
CA LEU A 7 23.33 -6.43 -8.54
C LEU A 7 24.42 -7.43 -8.11
N MET A 8 24.17 -8.74 -8.27
CA MET A 8 25.05 -9.83 -7.89
C MET A 8 25.13 -10.93 -8.98
N PRO A 9 25.83 -10.70 -10.11
CA PRO A 9 25.78 -11.59 -11.29
C PRO A 9 26.12 -13.05 -10.99
N ARG A 10 27.08 -13.30 -10.11
CA ARG A 10 27.52 -14.65 -9.77
C ARG A 10 26.59 -15.39 -8.79
N ARG A 11 25.62 -14.67 -8.17
CA ARG A 11 24.74 -15.19 -7.10
C ARG A 11 23.28 -14.74 -7.25
N TRP A 12 22.90 -14.40 -8.45
CA TRP A 12 21.57 -13.86 -8.70
C TRP A 12 20.44 -14.81 -8.30
N LEU A 13 20.65 -16.14 -8.42
CA LEU A 13 19.67 -17.15 -7.96
C LEU A 13 19.51 -17.13 -6.44
N LEU A 14 20.65 -17.11 -5.71
CA LEU A 14 20.60 -17.02 -4.24
C LEU A 14 19.94 -15.73 -3.80
N LEU A 15 20.31 -14.60 -4.40
CA LEU A 15 19.70 -13.31 -4.12
C LEU A 15 18.19 -13.30 -4.41
N GLY A 16 17.79 -13.86 -5.55
CA GLY A 16 16.38 -13.98 -5.92
C GLY A 16 15.60 -14.87 -4.97
N ALA A 17 16.15 -16.04 -4.62
CA ALA A 17 15.53 -16.96 -3.66
C ALA A 17 15.41 -16.33 -2.26
N THR A 18 16.47 -15.67 -1.78
CA THR A 18 16.44 -14.94 -0.50
C THR A 18 15.40 -13.83 -0.50
N THR A 19 15.30 -13.07 -1.61
CA THR A 19 14.26 -12.04 -1.76
C THR A 19 12.86 -12.63 -1.65
N LEU A 20 12.58 -13.76 -2.31
CA LEU A 20 11.30 -14.47 -2.22
C LEU A 20 11.01 -14.93 -0.79
N VAL A 21 11.99 -15.48 -0.08
CA VAL A 21 11.83 -15.88 1.32
C VAL A 21 11.51 -14.66 2.20
N LEU A 22 12.22 -13.54 2.03
CA LEU A 22 11.94 -12.32 2.78
C LEU A 22 10.53 -11.78 2.48
N ILE A 23 10.06 -11.85 1.23
CA ILE A 23 8.69 -11.48 0.88
C ILE A 23 7.67 -12.38 1.59
N LEU A 24 7.92 -13.68 1.72
CA LEU A 24 7.04 -14.60 2.44
C LEU A 24 7.02 -14.34 3.95
N VAL A 25 8.15 -13.98 4.53
CA VAL A 25 8.32 -13.83 5.98
C VAL A 25 7.93 -12.44 6.49
N LEU A 26 8.15 -11.38 5.71
CA LEU A 26 8.00 -9.99 6.17
C LEU A 26 6.64 -9.37 5.81
N GLY A 27 5.61 -10.16 5.57
CA GLY A 27 4.26 -9.66 5.20
C GLY A 27 3.30 -9.44 6.37
N GLU A 28 3.76 -9.50 7.63
CA GLU A 28 2.93 -9.26 8.81
C GLU A 28 2.29 -7.88 8.82
N ALA A 29 3.08 -6.86 8.53
CA ALA A 29 2.58 -5.49 8.57
C ALA A 29 1.77 -5.17 7.32
N HIS A 30 0.58 -4.59 7.51
CA HIS A 30 -0.30 -4.14 6.44
C HIS A 30 0.38 -3.19 5.42
N ARG A 31 1.39 -2.43 5.87
CA ARG A 31 2.17 -1.48 5.06
C ARG A 31 3.42 -2.09 4.45
N ALA A 32 3.73 -3.35 4.76
CA ALA A 32 4.94 -4.01 4.28
C ALA A 32 4.90 -4.24 2.76
N PRO A 33 6.00 -3.99 2.03
CA PRO A 33 6.10 -4.34 0.61
C PRO A 33 5.77 -5.81 0.33
N ALA A 34 6.14 -6.70 1.24
CA ALA A 34 5.84 -8.12 1.17
C ALA A 34 4.32 -8.41 1.21
N ASN A 35 3.56 -7.70 2.06
CA ASN A 35 2.10 -7.82 2.12
C ASN A 35 1.47 -7.41 0.78
N PHE A 36 1.94 -6.33 0.15
CA PHE A 36 1.44 -5.92 -1.16
C PHE A 36 1.74 -6.95 -2.25
N THR A 37 2.90 -7.60 -2.20
CA THR A 37 3.33 -8.52 -3.26
C THR A 37 2.42 -9.75 -3.38
N PHE A 38 1.96 -10.31 -2.26
CA PHE A 38 1.13 -11.54 -2.25
C PHE A 38 -0.32 -11.28 -1.88
N VAL A 39 -0.58 -10.56 -0.78
CA VAL A 39 -1.93 -10.39 -0.25
C VAL A 39 -2.76 -9.45 -1.13
N ARG A 40 -2.10 -8.46 -1.73
CA ARG A 40 -2.74 -7.37 -2.48
C ARG A 40 -2.27 -7.28 -3.92
N MET A 41 -1.86 -8.41 -4.51
CA MET A 41 -1.34 -8.46 -5.87
C MET A 41 -2.28 -7.89 -6.94
N PHE A 42 -3.59 -7.85 -6.65
CA PHE A 42 -4.61 -7.24 -7.51
C PHE A 42 -4.55 -5.70 -7.54
N GLN A 43 -3.81 -5.06 -6.63
CA GLN A 43 -3.67 -3.60 -6.60
C GLN A 43 -2.49 -3.16 -7.48
N GLY A 44 -2.65 -2.05 -8.22
CA GLY A 44 -1.56 -1.45 -8.99
C GLY A 44 -0.30 -1.17 -8.16
N LYS A 45 -0.47 -0.84 -6.86
CA LYS A 45 0.63 -0.66 -5.89
C LYS A 45 1.51 -1.90 -5.74
N ALA A 46 0.93 -3.08 -5.82
CA ALA A 46 1.67 -4.35 -5.74
C ALA A 46 2.56 -4.52 -6.97
N ILE A 47 2.04 -4.27 -8.15
CA ILE A 47 2.80 -4.31 -9.42
C ILE A 47 3.93 -3.28 -9.38
N TYR A 48 3.65 -2.07 -8.87
CA TYR A 48 4.69 -1.05 -8.70
C TYR A 48 5.83 -1.56 -7.82
N LEU A 49 5.54 -2.07 -6.62
CA LEU A 49 6.57 -2.48 -5.66
C LEU A 49 7.34 -3.73 -6.09
N SER A 50 6.65 -4.70 -6.70
CA SER A 50 7.24 -6.00 -7.04
C SER A 50 7.93 -6.05 -8.41
N ALA A 51 7.47 -5.25 -9.36
CA ALA A 51 7.98 -5.27 -10.73
C ALA A 51 8.61 -3.94 -11.16
N ILE A 52 7.88 -2.83 -11.05
CA ILE A 52 8.30 -1.54 -11.63
C ILE A 52 9.45 -0.92 -10.85
N LEU A 53 9.39 -0.91 -9.52
CA LEU A 53 10.45 -0.37 -8.67
C LEU A 53 11.79 -1.07 -8.91
N PRO A 54 11.93 -2.41 -8.84
CA PRO A 54 13.15 -3.10 -9.22
C PRO A 54 13.56 -2.86 -10.68
N ALA A 55 12.61 -2.74 -11.61
CA ALA A 55 12.89 -2.44 -13.01
C ALA A 55 13.51 -1.05 -13.21
N ILE A 56 13.05 -0.03 -12.49
CA ILE A 56 13.65 1.32 -12.51
C ILE A 56 15.13 1.25 -12.09
N PHE A 57 15.45 0.54 -11.02
CA PHE A 57 16.84 0.37 -10.57
C PHE A 57 17.66 -0.42 -11.58
N TYR A 58 17.13 -1.52 -12.12
CA TYR A 58 17.79 -2.33 -13.14
C TYR A 58 18.06 -1.55 -14.42
N LEU A 59 17.03 -0.91 -14.98
CA LEU A 59 17.14 -0.19 -16.25
C LEU A 59 18.05 1.02 -16.13
N THR A 60 18.04 1.74 -15.01
CA THR A 60 18.97 2.84 -14.76
C THR A 60 20.40 2.33 -14.69
N ALA A 61 20.68 1.27 -13.93
CA ALA A 61 22.02 0.69 -13.83
C ALA A 61 22.52 0.17 -15.19
N ARG A 62 21.66 -0.55 -15.92
CA ARG A 62 21.97 -1.08 -17.25
C ARG A 62 22.22 0.02 -18.27
N TYR A 63 21.36 1.03 -18.33
CA TYR A 63 21.52 2.15 -19.25
C TYR A 63 22.82 2.94 -19.03
N LEU A 64 23.21 3.16 -17.77
CA LEU A 64 24.44 3.86 -17.40
C LEU A 64 25.70 3.01 -17.64
N SER A 65 25.56 1.68 -17.74
CA SER A 65 26.69 0.79 -18.04
C SER A 65 27.21 0.98 -19.47
N PRO A 66 28.42 0.48 -19.79
CA PRO A 66 28.95 0.51 -21.16
C PRO A 66 28.04 -0.23 -22.16
N ARG A 67 27.27 -1.21 -21.72
CA ARG A 67 26.34 -2.01 -22.54
C ARG A 67 24.97 -1.37 -22.72
N GLY A 68 24.72 -0.22 -22.09
CA GLY A 68 23.42 0.44 -22.10
C GLY A 68 23.05 1.02 -23.47
N THR A 69 21.85 0.72 -23.93
CA THR A 69 21.29 1.05 -25.24
C THR A 69 20.18 2.11 -25.12
N SER A 70 19.77 2.70 -26.25
CA SER A 70 18.60 3.58 -26.32
C SER A 70 17.30 2.86 -25.94
N ALA A 71 17.21 1.55 -26.18
CA ALA A 71 16.07 0.74 -25.74
C ALA A 71 15.96 0.69 -24.21
N ASP A 72 17.08 0.61 -23.49
CA ASP A 72 17.07 0.66 -22.03
C ASP A 72 16.54 2.02 -21.50
N ALA A 73 16.92 3.12 -22.15
CA ALA A 73 16.40 4.45 -21.83
C ALA A 73 14.89 4.58 -22.10
N PHE A 74 14.45 4.06 -23.25
CA PHE A 74 13.02 4.03 -23.59
C PHE A 74 12.22 3.19 -22.59
N LEU A 75 12.70 2.00 -22.24
CA LEU A 75 12.06 1.15 -21.23
C LEU A 75 12.04 1.81 -19.85
N LEU A 76 13.08 2.57 -19.48
CA LEU A 76 13.08 3.36 -18.24
C LEU A 76 11.98 4.43 -18.25
N ALA A 77 11.82 5.14 -19.36
CA ALA A 77 10.73 6.10 -19.53
C ALA A 77 9.35 5.42 -19.42
N CYS A 78 9.17 4.27 -20.09
CA CYS A 78 7.95 3.47 -19.96
C CYS A 78 7.69 3.03 -18.52
N ALA A 79 8.74 2.63 -17.79
CA ALA A 79 8.60 2.23 -16.38
C ALA A 79 8.13 3.41 -15.49
N GLN A 80 8.65 4.63 -15.72
CA GLN A 80 8.20 5.84 -15.03
C GLN A 80 6.71 6.14 -15.31
N ILE A 81 6.30 6.09 -16.58
CA ILE A 81 4.90 6.32 -16.98
C ILE A 81 3.98 5.25 -16.38
N THR A 82 4.37 3.98 -16.47
CA THR A 82 3.60 2.86 -15.92
C THR A 82 3.43 3.00 -14.40
N ALA A 83 4.48 3.43 -13.71
CA ALA A 83 4.41 3.68 -12.27
C ALA A 83 3.30 4.68 -11.91
N ILE A 84 3.19 5.77 -12.65
CA ILE A 84 2.16 6.81 -12.45
C ILE A 84 0.76 6.21 -12.60
N GLY A 85 0.53 5.38 -13.62
CA GLY A 85 -0.75 4.71 -13.85
C GLY A 85 -1.13 3.67 -12.79
N LEU A 86 -0.14 3.08 -12.10
CA LEU A 86 -0.36 2.05 -11.10
C LEU A 86 -0.67 2.60 -9.70
N SER A 87 -0.20 3.80 -9.37
CA SER A 87 -0.42 4.40 -8.05
C SER A 87 -0.18 5.90 -8.07
N ASN A 88 -1.13 6.67 -7.54
CA ASN A 88 -0.98 8.12 -7.40
C ASN A 88 0.29 8.53 -6.64
N PHE A 89 0.71 7.73 -5.65
CA PHE A 89 1.95 8.01 -4.93
C PHE A 89 3.21 7.78 -5.80
N SER A 90 3.13 6.92 -6.81
CA SER A 90 4.27 6.63 -7.69
C SER A 90 4.68 7.82 -8.56
N ILE A 91 3.82 8.86 -8.65
CA ILE A 91 4.20 10.17 -9.24
C ILE A 91 5.44 10.73 -8.55
N LEU A 92 5.58 10.49 -7.25
CA LEU A 92 6.72 10.91 -6.43
C LEU A 92 7.72 9.77 -6.26
N ALA A 93 7.25 8.56 -5.91
CA ALA A 93 8.12 7.44 -5.58
C ALA A 93 8.97 6.96 -6.78
N ALA A 94 8.44 6.99 -8.01
CA ALA A 94 9.19 6.55 -9.17
C ALA A 94 10.34 7.50 -9.57
N PRO A 95 10.16 8.83 -9.61
CA PRO A 95 11.28 9.77 -9.74
C PRO A 95 12.31 9.65 -8.59
N MET A 96 11.86 9.50 -7.34
CA MET A 96 12.74 9.29 -6.19
C MET A 96 13.57 8.02 -6.34
N ALA A 97 12.94 6.92 -6.78
CA ALA A 97 13.62 5.65 -7.08
C ALA A 97 14.66 5.82 -8.20
N GLY A 98 14.29 6.50 -9.28
CA GLY A 98 15.20 6.81 -10.39
C GLY A 98 16.38 7.67 -9.97
N ALA A 99 16.17 8.70 -9.14
CA ALA A 99 17.24 9.52 -8.57
C ALA A 99 18.17 8.69 -7.67
N GLY A 100 17.61 7.84 -6.80
CA GLY A 100 18.40 6.91 -5.97
C GLY A 100 19.22 5.94 -6.82
N ALA A 101 18.64 5.39 -7.88
CA ALA A 101 19.33 4.51 -8.81
C ALA A 101 20.43 5.25 -9.60
N LEU A 102 20.18 6.49 -10.05
CA LEU A 102 21.16 7.33 -10.73
C LEU A 102 22.36 7.61 -9.84
N LEU A 103 22.13 8.09 -8.62
CA LEU A 103 23.18 8.42 -7.66
C LEU A 103 23.99 7.18 -7.26
N SER A 104 23.35 6.04 -7.08
CA SER A 104 24.02 4.78 -6.71
C SER A 104 24.90 4.21 -7.83
N ASN A 105 24.66 4.62 -9.07
CA ASN A 105 25.48 4.26 -10.23
C ASN A 105 26.39 5.40 -10.72
N TYR A 106 26.54 6.46 -9.93
CA TYR A 106 27.30 7.65 -10.30
C TYR A 106 28.73 7.36 -10.78
N ILE A 107 29.40 6.37 -10.19
CA ILE A 107 30.76 5.99 -10.61
C ILE A 107 30.87 5.40 -12.03
N LEU A 108 29.75 4.99 -12.63
CA LEU A 108 29.71 4.56 -14.02
C LEU A 108 29.70 5.76 -14.99
N LEU A 109 29.45 6.97 -14.49
CA LEU A 109 29.42 8.18 -15.28
C LEU A 109 30.85 8.66 -15.54
N ASN A 110 31.32 8.45 -16.74
CA ASN A 110 32.53 9.04 -17.26
C ASN A 110 32.18 10.24 -18.17
N GLN A 111 33.18 10.90 -18.77
CA GLN A 111 32.93 12.06 -19.63
C GLN A 111 32.01 11.76 -20.85
N GLN A 112 32.06 10.54 -21.39
CA GLN A 112 31.19 10.12 -22.48
C GLN A 112 29.75 9.85 -22.02
N SER A 113 29.52 9.68 -20.72
CA SER A 113 28.23 9.35 -20.13
C SER A 113 27.39 10.57 -19.73
N LYS A 114 27.87 11.81 -19.92
CA LYS A 114 27.09 13.03 -19.58
C LYS A 114 25.73 13.05 -20.28
N ARG A 115 25.67 12.63 -21.54
CA ARG A 115 24.40 12.51 -22.29
C ARG A 115 23.47 11.50 -21.63
N LYS A 116 23.98 10.35 -21.21
CA LYS A 116 23.19 9.31 -20.51
C LYS A 116 22.63 9.84 -19.19
N PHE A 117 23.43 10.61 -18.44
CA PHE A 117 22.97 11.26 -17.21
C PHE A 117 21.73 12.14 -17.48
N TRP A 118 21.81 13.04 -18.45
CA TRP A 118 20.70 13.94 -18.77
C TRP A 118 19.47 13.21 -19.31
N TYR A 119 19.61 12.08 -20.00
CA TYR A 119 18.48 11.24 -20.38
C TYR A 119 17.80 10.63 -19.16
N VAL A 120 18.54 10.13 -18.18
CA VAL A 120 17.93 9.65 -16.92
C VAL A 120 17.22 10.80 -16.23
N VAL A 121 17.84 11.96 -16.08
CA VAL A 121 17.19 13.15 -15.48
C VAL A 121 15.91 13.52 -16.25
N ALA A 122 15.93 13.49 -17.58
CA ALA A 122 14.73 13.76 -18.37
C ALA A 122 13.62 12.72 -18.10
N THR A 123 13.95 11.44 -17.92
CA THR A 123 12.93 10.43 -17.57
C THR A 123 12.31 10.68 -16.21
N LEU A 124 13.07 11.22 -15.23
CA LEU A 124 12.52 11.59 -13.93
C LEU A 124 11.52 12.75 -13.99
N SER A 125 11.65 13.58 -15.01
CA SER A 125 10.78 14.74 -15.23
C SER A 125 9.44 14.38 -15.90
N ILE A 126 9.25 13.14 -16.35
CA ILE A 126 8.01 12.69 -17.03
C ILE A 126 6.76 12.89 -16.18
N ALA A 127 6.90 12.80 -14.85
CA ALA A 127 5.80 13.02 -13.91
C ALA A 127 5.37 14.50 -13.79
N LEU A 128 6.23 15.47 -14.11
CA LEU A 128 5.99 16.89 -13.90
C LEU A 128 4.74 17.43 -14.61
N PRO A 129 4.48 17.15 -15.90
CA PRO A 129 3.27 17.63 -16.56
C PRO A 129 1.99 17.15 -15.88
N TYR A 130 1.98 15.89 -15.42
CA TYR A 130 0.85 15.33 -14.69
C TYR A 130 0.68 15.99 -13.31
N LEU A 131 1.76 16.19 -12.56
CA LEU A 131 1.75 16.92 -11.30
C LEU A 131 1.19 18.33 -11.46
N ILE A 132 1.66 19.04 -12.46
CA ILE A 132 1.17 20.40 -12.76
C ILE A 132 -0.32 20.37 -13.10
N ALA A 133 -0.76 19.43 -13.94
CA ALA A 133 -2.17 19.27 -14.29
C ALA A 133 -3.04 18.98 -13.06
N VAL A 134 -2.62 18.09 -12.17
CA VAL A 134 -3.31 17.78 -10.91
C VAL A 134 -3.34 18.99 -9.99
N MET A 135 -2.24 19.73 -9.84
CA MET A 135 -2.20 20.95 -9.00
C MET A 135 -3.12 22.05 -9.54
N LEU A 136 -3.20 22.20 -10.85
CA LEU A 136 -4.09 23.20 -11.48
C LEU A 136 -5.57 22.79 -11.42
N SER A 137 -5.87 21.49 -11.47
CA SER A 137 -7.24 20.96 -11.42
C SER A 137 -7.78 20.78 -10.00
N SER A 138 -6.94 20.70 -8.98
CA SER A 138 -7.34 20.50 -7.59
C SER A 138 -7.83 21.81 -6.94
N GLN A 139 -8.94 22.35 -7.44
CA GLN A 139 -9.65 23.44 -6.77
C GLN A 139 -10.49 22.84 -5.63
N GLY A 140 -10.13 23.13 -4.39
CA GLY A 140 -10.98 22.83 -3.23
C GLY A 140 -10.87 21.43 -2.65
N GLY A 141 -9.77 20.72 -2.86
CA GLY A 141 -9.51 19.44 -2.19
C GLY A 141 -9.47 19.59 -0.67
N ALA A 142 -10.08 18.63 0.06
CA ALA A 142 -10.02 18.58 1.51
C ALA A 142 -8.58 18.73 2.00
N SER A 143 -8.35 19.66 2.93
CA SER A 143 -7.02 19.87 3.49
C SER A 143 -6.63 18.68 4.35
N LEU A 144 -5.70 17.85 3.84
CA LEU A 144 -5.10 16.77 4.61
C LEU A 144 -4.03 17.27 5.60
N SER A 145 -3.84 18.59 5.70
CA SER A 145 -2.85 19.23 6.54
C SER A 145 -3.14 19.13 8.05
N GLN A 146 -4.37 18.81 8.43
CA GLN A 146 -4.77 18.63 9.83
C GLN A 146 -4.33 17.29 10.44
N PHE A 147 -3.87 16.34 9.61
CA PHE A 147 -3.33 15.08 10.13
C PHE A 147 -1.90 15.29 10.61
N GLU A 148 -1.59 14.73 11.78
CA GLU A 148 -0.24 14.71 12.28
C GLU A 148 0.67 13.81 11.42
N THR A 149 1.89 14.25 11.22
CA THR A 149 2.90 13.44 10.53
C THR A 149 3.36 12.31 11.44
N GLU A 150 3.29 11.09 10.95
CA GLU A 150 3.82 9.94 11.68
C GLU A 150 5.33 10.09 11.91
N LEU A 151 5.79 9.72 13.10
CA LEU A 151 7.21 9.73 13.43
C LEU A 151 7.97 8.75 12.52
N PRO A 152 9.16 9.10 12.01
CA PRO A 152 9.97 8.22 11.17
C PRO A 152 10.22 6.83 11.77
N ALA A 153 10.41 6.74 13.09
CA ALA A 153 10.56 5.47 13.79
C ALA A 153 9.30 4.59 13.73
N THR A 154 8.12 5.20 13.80
CA THR A 154 6.84 4.51 13.63
C THR A 154 6.65 4.05 12.20
N VAL A 155 6.98 4.90 11.21
CA VAL A 155 6.98 4.53 9.79
C VAL A 155 7.89 3.34 9.53
N TRP A 156 9.12 3.37 10.04
CA TRP A 156 10.07 2.26 9.92
C TRP A 156 9.49 0.94 10.44
N LYS A 157 8.95 0.94 11.66
CA LYS A 157 8.35 -0.23 12.29
C LYS A 157 7.10 -0.72 11.54
N SER A 158 6.22 0.18 11.13
CA SER A 158 4.95 -0.17 10.46
C SER A 158 5.15 -0.73 9.05
N VAL A 159 6.25 -0.39 8.37
CA VAL A 159 6.56 -0.87 7.02
C VAL A 159 7.40 -2.14 7.03
N LEU A 160 8.36 -2.27 7.96
CA LEU A 160 9.26 -3.44 8.01
C LEU A 160 8.80 -4.52 8.99
N GLY A 161 7.70 -4.29 9.71
CA GLY A 161 7.17 -5.19 10.74
C GLY A 161 7.66 -4.84 12.14
N TRP A 162 6.73 -4.88 13.12
CA TRP A 162 7.00 -4.48 14.50
C TRP A 162 8.08 -5.32 15.20
N ARG A 163 8.23 -6.58 14.79
CA ARG A 163 9.20 -7.52 15.34
C ARG A 163 10.45 -7.66 14.49
N GLN A 164 10.28 -7.59 13.16
CA GLN A 164 11.32 -7.91 12.19
C GLN A 164 12.17 -6.70 11.78
N HIS A 165 11.77 -5.48 12.10
CA HIS A 165 12.45 -4.26 11.64
C HIS A 165 13.92 -4.17 12.05
N TYR A 166 14.31 -4.71 13.22
CA TYR A 166 15.72 -4.77 13.62
C TYR A 166 16.53 -5.74 12.76
N PHE A 167 15.97 -6.93 12.48
CA PHE A 167 16.61 -7.90 11.61
C PHE A 167 16.83 -7.33 10.20
N VAL A 168 15.81 -6.71 9.62
CA VAL A 168 15.92 -6.06 8.32
C VAL A 168 16.95 -4.92 8.36
N ALA A 169 16.98 -4.10 9.42
CA ALA A 169 17.97 -3.04 9.59
C ALA A 169 19.40 -3.60 9.58
N VAL A 170 19.65 -4.67 10.32
CA VAL A 170 20.97 -5.34 10.34
C VAL A 170 21.36 -5.80 8.95
N LEU A 171 20.46 -6.42 8.19
CA LEU A 171 20.75 -6.86 6.83
C LEU A 171 21.02 -5.68 5.87
N LEU A 172 20.24 -4.62 5.97
CA LEU A 172 20.43 -3.41 5.16
C LEU A 172 21.77 -2.71 5.45
N LEU A 173 22.24 -2.74 6.70
CA LEU A 173 23.55 -2.19 7.09
C LEU A 173 24.70 -3.14 6.72
N ALA A 174 24.51 -4.45 6.87
CA ALA A 174 25.52 -5.45 6.51
C ALA A 174 25.90 -5.40 5.02
N GLY A 175 24.92 -5.13 4.16
CA GLY A 175 25.13 -5.04 2.72
C GLY A 175 26.28 -4.09 2.34
N PRO A 176 26.18 -2.79 2.58
CA PRO A 176 27.23 -1.83 2.28
C PRO A 176 28.57 -2.11 2.99
N ILE A 177 28.51 -2.58 4.23
CA ILE A 177 29.72 -2.84 5.05
C ILE A 177 30.53 -4.00 4.46
N LEU A 178 29.85 -5.09 4.07
CA LEU A 178 30.48 -6.32 3.61
C LEU A 178 30.76 -6.35 2.10
N ALA A 179 30.17 -5.43 1.33
CA ALA A 179 30.37 -5.38 -0.11
C ALA A 179 31.84 -5.01 -0.44
N ALA A 180 32.58 -5.96 -1.00
CA ALA A 180 33.97 -5.76 -1.42
C ALA A 180 34.04 -4.87 -2.69
N ASP A 181 33.12 -5.06 -3.63
CA ASP A 181 33.02 -4.25 -4.84
C ASP A 181 32.46 -2.84 -4.55
N LYS A 182 33.15 -1.82 -5.04
CA LYS A 182 32.79 -0.41 -4.81
C LYS A 182 31.41 -0.06 -5.40
N LEU A 183 31.11 -0.57 -6.59
CA LEU A 183 29.83 -0.31 -7.26
C LEU A 183 28.67 -0.94 -6.48
N LEU A 184 28.81 -2.21 -6.07
CA LEU A 184 27.82 -2.90 -5.25
C LEU A 184 27.60 -2.16 -3.92
N ARG A 185 28.70 -1.72 -3.28
CA ARG A 185 28.64 -0.93 -2.04
C ARG A 185 27.80 0.33 -2.23
N LEU A 186 28.03 1.10 -3.28
CA LEU A 186 27.27 2.32 -3.56
C LEU A 186 25.81 2.02 -3.90
N ARG A 187 25.53 0.96 -4.65
CA ARG A 187 24.18 0.53 -4.99
C ARG A 187 23.34 0.14 -3.76
N LEU A 188 23.98 -0.33 -2.69
CA LEU A 188 23.33 -0.65 -1.43
C LEU A 188 23.32 0.53 -0.45
N ALA A 189 24.42 1.29 -0.37
CA ALA A 189 24.57 2.38 0.58
C ALA A 189 23.75 3.63 0.22
N ILE A 190 23.80 4.08 -1.03
CA ILE A 190 23.20 5.37 -1.42
C ILE A 190 21.69 5.39 -1.23
N PRO A 191 20.92 4.39 -1.71
CA PRO A 191 19.47 4.38 -1.47
C PRO A 191 19.13 4.38 0.03
N MET A 192 19.91 3.64 0.84
CA MET A 192 19.72 3.59 2.29
C MET A 192 20.05 4.92 2.96
N LEU A 193 21.14 5.58 2.56
CA LEU A 193 21.50 6.90 3.05
C LEU A 193 20.45 7.95 2.69
N LEU A 194 19.96 7.95 1.45
CA LEU A 194 18.86 8.85 1.04
C LEU A 194 17.60 8.60 1.87
N LEU A 195 17.25 7.34 2.10
CA LEU A 195 16.10 6.98 2.91
C LEU A 195 16.23 7.51 4.34
N LEU A 196 17.37 7.25 4.99
CA LEU A 196 17.58 7.63 6.40
C LEU A 196 17.88 9.13 6.57
N ALA A 197 18.77 9.68 5.74
CA ALA A 197 19.25 11.06 5.91
C ALA A 197 18.26 12.12 5.40
N ILE A 198 17.39 11.76 4.47
CA ILE A 198 16.42 12.69 3.87
C ILE A 198 15.01 12.29 4.26
N TYR A 199 14.53 11.11 3.81
CA TYR A 199 13.12 10.77 3.87
C TYR A 199 12.62 10.37 5.26
N LEU A 200 13.46 9.72 6.06
CA LEU A 200 13.16 9.34 7.45
C LEU A 200 13.91 10.21 8.48
N ASN A 201 14.47 11.34 8.05
CA ASN A 201 15.09 12.29 8.96
C ASN A 201 14.02 13.00 9.79
N PRO A 202 14.05 12.94 11.14
CA PRO A 202 13.06 13.59 11.99
C PRO A 202 12.92 15.11 11.77
N LEU A 203 13.99 15.78 11.36
CA LEU A 203 13.97 17.22 11.07
C LEU A 203 13.33 17.54 9.72
N LEU A 204 13.46 16.65 8.74
CA LEU A 204 12.92 16.83 7.39
C LEU A 204 11.54 16.19 7.19
N SER A 205 11.20 15.20 7.99
CA SER A 205 9.94 14.46 7.85
C SER A 205 8.68 15.34 7.89
N PRO A 206 8.55 16.38 8.73
CA PRO A 206 7.40 17.28 8.69
C PRO A 206 7.32 18.08 7.38
N LEU A 207 8.46 18.52 6.85
CA LEU A 207 8.52 19.24 5.58
C LEU A 207 8.14 18.32 4.41
N ILE A 208 8.72 17.12 4.36
CA ILE A 208 8.43 16.13 3.32
C ILE A 208 6.96 15.71 3.38
N SER A 209 6.44 15.46 4.57
CA SER A 209 5.06 15.11 4.80
C SER A 209 4.12 16.21 4.34
N ARG A 210 4.41 17.47 4.64
CA ARG A 210 3.54 18.60 4.32
C ARG A 210 3.60 19.01 2.85
N PHE A 211 4.80 19.04 2.25
CA PHE A 211 5.01 19.64 0.92
C PHE A 211 5.21 18.62 -0.20
N VAL A 212 5.62 17.40 0.12
CA VAL A 212 5.94 16.38 -0.89
C VAL A 212 4.91 15.26 -0.92
N THR A 213 4.49 14.74 0.25
CA THR A 213 3.61 13.56 0.26
C THR A 213 2.18 13.87 0.71
N THR A 214 1.93 14.17 1.84
CA THR A 214 0.81 14.46 2.75
C THR A 214 0.94 13.55 3.99
N PRO A 215 0.52 14.02 5.17
CA PRO A 215 0.73 13.27 6.42
C PRO A 215 0.22 11.81 6.40
N PRO A 216 -1.00 11.50 5.92
CA PRO A 216 -1.53 10.14 5.97
C PRO A 216 -0.80 9.14 5.08
N VAL A 217 -0.05 9.60 4.09
CA VAL A 217 0.68 8.74 3.14
C VAL A 217 2.19 8.88 3.20
N TYR A 218 2.71 9.67 4.14
CA TYR A 218 4.14 9.90 4.33
C TYR A 218 4.95 8.59 4.42
N TRP A 219 4.45 7.58 5.09
CA TRP A 219 5.09 6.28 5.22
C TRP A 219 5.45 5.60 3.87
N ARG A 220 4.81 6.00 2.77
CA ARG A 220 5.07 5.46 1.43
C ARG A 220 6.41 5.92 0.84
N VAL A 221 7.11 6.87 1.47
CA VAL A 221 8.50 7.21 1.08
C VAL A 221 9.41 5.98 1.08
N MET A 222 9.10 4.98 1.92
CA MET A 222 9.76 3.68 1.94
C MET A 222 9.63 2.90 0.61
N TRP A 223 8.62 3.21 -0.21
CA TRP A 223 8.39 2.59 -1.52
C TRP A 223 9.30 3.12 -2.63
N SER A 224 10.16 4.09 -2.34
CA SER A 224 11.11 4.62 -3.31
C SER A 224 12.36 3.74 -3.46
N PHE A 225 12.50 2.69 -2.63
CA PHE A 225 13.69 1.83 -2.61
C PHE A 225 13.33 0.35 -2.55
N PRO A 226 14.05 -0.53 -3.28
CA PRO A 226 13.82 -1.97 -3.28
C PRO A 226 14.39 -2.62 -2.01
N LEU A 227 13.84 -2.26 -0.84
CA LEU A 227 14.36 -2.62 0.49
C LEU A 227 14.55 -4.12 0.68
N LEU A 228 13.59 -4.95 0.20
CA LEU A 228 13.69 -6.39 0.34
C LEU A 228 14.83 -6.99 -0.48
N VAL A 229 15.09 -6.46 -1.68
CA VAL A 229 16.23 -6.88 -2.49
C VAL A 229 17.55 -6.46 -1.85
N ALA A 230 17.60 -5.25 -1.29
CA ALA A 230 18.79 -4.76 -0.57
C ALA A 230 19.07 -5.58 0.71
N ALA A 231 18.04 -5.90 1.48
CA ALA A 231 18.17 -6.79 2.65
C ALA A 231 18.63 -8.20 2.26
N ALA A 232 18.05 -8.76 1.18
CA ALA A 232 18.48 -10.04 0.65
C ALA A 232 19.96 -10.04 0.19
N ALA A 233 20.41 -8.94 -0.45
CA ALA A 233 21.81 -8.79 -0.81
C ALA A 233 22.73 -8.75 0.43
N GLY A 234 22.30 -8.02 1.48
CA GLY A 234 22.99 -8.03 2.78
C GLY A 234 23.12 -9.43 3.36
N PHE A 235 22.05 -10.20 3.35
CA PHE A 235 22.07 -11.61 3.81
C PHE A 235 23.04 -12.46 2.98
N CYS A 236 23.01 -12.35 1.65
CA CYS A 236 23.94 -13.08 0.79
C CYS A 236 25.41 -12.72 1.10
N LEU A 237 25.70 -11.43 1.36
CA LEU A 237 27.06 -10.98 1.72
C LEU A 237 27.49 -11.47 3.10
N VAL A 238 26.59 -11.57 4.06
CA VAL A 238 26.86 -12.19 5.36
C VAL A 238 27.27 -13.66 5.18
N ILE A 239 26.52 -14.42 4.36
CA ILE A 239 26.87 -15.82 4.06
C ILE A 239 28.27 -15.90 3.39
N GLU A 240 28.59 -15.00 2.47
CA GLU A 240 29.91 -14.96 1.82
C GLU A 240 31.02 -14.69 2.82
N TYR A 241 30.83 -13.70 3.67
CA TYR A 241 31.81 -13.34 4.69
C TYR A 241 32.08 -14.51 5.64
N VAL A 242 31.02 -15.17 6.12
CA VAL A 242 31.15 -16.37 6.98
C VAL A 242 31.86 -17.50 6.21
N ARG A 243 31.54 -17.70 4.94
CA ARG A 243 32.16 -18.71 4.09
C ARG A 243 33.65 -18.46 3.86
N GLU A 244 34.07 -17.23 3.69
CA GLU A 244 35.49 -16.88 3.52
C GLU A 244 36.30 -17.07 4.79
N LYS A 245 35.67 -16.86 5.96
CA LYS A 245 36.31 -17.03 7.27
C LYS A 245 36.29 -18.48 7.78
N ALA A 246 35.38 -19.32 7.28
CA ALA A 246 35.22 -20.69 7.74
C ALA A 246 36.28 -21.62 7.11
N THR A 247 36.85 -22.48 7.94
CA THR A 247 37.86 -23.48 7.55
C THR A 247 37.31 -24.54 6.57
N ARG A 248 35.98 -24.76 6.57
CA ARG A 248 35.30 -25.70 5.67
C ARG A 248 34.26 -24.93 4.84
N ARG A 249 34.46 -24.86 3.52
CA ARG A 249 33.59 -24.07 2.58
C ARG A 249 32.13 -24.54 2.51
N ILE A 250 31.84 -25.81 2.86
CA ILE A 250 30.49 -26.38 2.81
C ILE A 250 29.63 -25.90 4.00
N PHE A 251 30.24 -25.72 5.17
CA PHE A 251 29.53 -25.36 6.40
C PHE A 251 28.71 -24.06 6.31
N PRO A 252 29.24 -22.94 5.78
CA PRO A 252 28.46 -21.69 5.68
C PRO A 252 27.31 -21.76 4.68
N MET A 253 27.46 -22.53 3.58
CA MET A 253 26.34 -22.74 2.64
C MET A 253 25.22 -23.54 3.30
N MET A 254 25.58 -24.64 4.00
CA MET A 254 24.60 -25.43 4.77
C MET A 254 23.95 -24.56 5.86
N LEU A 255 24.75 -23.79 6.60
CA LEU A 255 24.23 -22.88 7.63
C LEU A 255 23.29 -21.82 7.03
N GLY A 256 23.65 -21.19 5.92
CA GLY A 256 22.81 -20.21 5.22
C GLY A 256 21.51 -20.85 4.71
N THR A 257 21.58 -22.04 4.14
CA THR A 257 20.39 -22.79 3.71
C THR A 257 19.51 -23.19 4.90
N VAL A 258 20.13 -23.68 5.98
CA VAL A 258 19.43 -24.04 7.22
C VAL A 258 18.80 -22.80 7.86
N VAL A 259 19.51 -21.67 7.94
CA VAL A 259 18.95 -20.41 8.46
C VAL A 259 17.80 -19.91 7.60
N LEU A 260 17.92 -19.94 6.26
CA LEU A 260 16.80 -19.61 5.37
C LEU A 260 15.63 -20.56 5.54
N PHE A 261 15.89 -21.86 5.66
CA PHE A 261 14.87 -22.86 5.89
C PHE A 261 14.21 -22.69 7.26
N LEU A 262 14.98 -22.46 8.31
CA LEU A 262 14.46 -22.19 9.65
C LEU A 262 13.67 -20.86 9.68
N LEU A 263 14.13 -19.83 9.01
CA LEU A 263 13.36 -18.59 8.84
C LEU A 263 12.05 -18.85 8.08
N ALA A 264 12.10 -19.68 7.06
CA ALA A 264 10.92 -20.04 6.27
C ALA A 264 9.91 -20.90 7.06
N VAL A 265 10.37 -21.75 7.97
CA VAL A 265 9.54 -22.73 8.71
C VAL A 265 9.19 -22.26 10.12
N SER A 266 10.13 -21.62 10.83
CA SER A 266 9.96 -21.24 12.24
C SER A 266 9.29 -19.88 12.44
N ILE A 267 9.43 -18.99 11.48
CA ILE A 267 8.60 -17.78 11.45
C ILE A 267 7.31 -18.22 10.78
N PRO A 268 6.17 -18.28 11.49
CA PRO A 268 4.90 -18.54 10.83
C PRO A 268 4.84 -17.56 9.65
N PHE A 269 4.57 -18.08 8.45
CA PHE A 269 4.54 -17.30 7.21
C PHE A 269 3.50 -16.18 7.37
N HIS A 270 3.92 -15.05 7.91
CA HIS A 270 3.04 -13.96 8.26
C HIS A 270 2.31 -13.42 7.02
N THR A 271 2.93 -13.53 5.84
CA THR A 271 2.29 -13.15 4.59
C THR A 271 1.14 -14.09 4.22
N LEU A 272 1.25 -15.39 4.49
CA LEU A 272 0.29 -16.43 4.08
C LEU A 272 -0.66 -16.86 5.21
N ARG A 273 -0.73 -16.11 6.30
CA ARG A 273 -1.65 -16.40 7.41
C ARG A 273 -3.09 -16.10 7.05
N GLN A 274 -4.02 -16.80 7.70
CA GLN A 274 -5.45 -16.53 7.60
C GLN A 274 -5.83 -15.09 8.01
N ASP A 275 -5.08 -14.50 8.96
CA ASP A 275 -5.24 -13.09 9.38
C ASP A 275 -5.07 -12.08 8.23
N ASN A 276 -4.47 -12.49 7.12
CA ASN A 276 -4.34 -11.71 5.89
C ASN A 276 -5.43 -12.03 4.85
N ASP A 277 -6.47 -12.79 5.23
CA ASP A 277 -7.56 -13.26 4.35
C ASP A 277 -7.08 -13.99 3.09
N ILE A 278 -5.96 -14.72 3.19
CA ILE A 278 -5.46 -15.52 2.08
C ILE A 278 -6.24 -16.83 2.03
N ARG A 279 -6.91 -17.06 0.90
CA ARG A 279 -7.56 -18.33 0.58
C ARG A 279 -6.82 -19.00 -0.57
N TRP A 280 -6.45 -20.26 -0.38
CA TRP A 280 -5.84 -21.10 -1.41
C TRP A 280 -6.95 -21.79 -2.21
N ASP A 281 -7.55 -21.08 -3.15
CA ASP A 281 -8.57 -21.60 -4.03
C ASP A 281 -8.37 -21.02 -5.43
N PHE A 282 -8.50 -21.85 -6.47
CA PHE A 282 -8.40 -21.39 -7.86
C PHE A 282 -9.56 -20.46 -8.27
N ALA A 283 -10.69 -20.58 -7.59
CA ALA A 283 -11.86 -19.74 -7.79
C ALA A 283 -12.03 -18.67 -6.72
N ALA A 284 -11.04 -18.50 -5.83
CA ALA A 284 -11.14 -17.57 -4.71
C ALA A 284 -11.39 -16.14 -5.19
N LYS A 285 -12.53 -15.60 -4.83
CA LYS A 285 -12.84 -14.18 -4.94
C LYS A 285 -12.40 -13.52 -3.64
N LYS A 286 -11.85 -12.31 -3.73
CA LYS A 286 -11.49 -11.55 -2.52
C LYS A 286 -12.71 -11.18 -1.69
N ILE A 287 -13.86 -11.01 -2.32
CA ILE A 287 -15.14 -10.70 -1.69
C ILE A 287 -15.80 -12.01 -1.33
N SER A 288 -16.31 -12.11 -0.09
CA SER A 288 -17.16 -13.24 0.31
C SER A 288 -18.37 -13.31 -0.62
N PRO A 289 -18.74 -14.50 -1.13
CA PRO A 289 -19.97 -14.66 -1.91
C PRO A 289 -21.20 -14.17 -1.14
N ASP A 290 -21.23 -14.43 0.17
CA ASP A 290 -22.31 -14.05 1.06
C ASP A 290 -22.44 -12.51 1.17
N ASP A 291 -21.34 -11.81 1.43
CA ASP A 291 -21.34 -10.35 1.48
C ASP A 291 -21.66 -9.71 0.13
N TYR A 292 -21.25 -10.36 -0.97
CA TYR A 292 -21.61 -9.92 -2.32
C TYR A 292 -23.11 -10.02 -2.57
N GLU A 293 -23.74 -11.12 -2.15
CA GLU A 293 -25.20 -11.32 -2.27
C GLU A 293 -25.96 -10.31 -1.40
N VAL A 294 -25.50 -10.04 -0.18
CA VAL A 294 -26.07 -8.99 0.67
C VAL A 294 -26.00 -7.63 0.01
N ALA A 295 -24.83 -7.27 -0.56
CA ALA A 295 -24.65 -6.00 -1.25
C ALA A 295 -25.58 -5.88 -2.48
N GLN A 296 -25.72 -6.95 -3.27
CA GLN A 296 -26.59 -6.99 -4.43
C GLN A 296 -28.06 -6.86 -4.04
N THR A 297 -28.50 -7.55 -2.99
CA THR A 297 -29.85 -7.45 -2.45
C THR A 297 -30.15 -6.05 -1.92
N ALA A 298 -29.18 -5.42 -1.24
CA ALA A 298 -29.33 -4.05 -0.75
C ALA A 298 -29.45 -3.03 -1.90
N ILE A 299 -28.73 -3.22 -3.01
CA ILE A 299 -28.85 -2.40 -4.21
C ILE A 299 -30.23 -2.56 -4.82
N SER A 300 -30.71 -3.80 -5.00
CA SER A 300 -32.04 -4.09 -5.55
C SER A 300 -33.17 -3.51 -4.70
N ALA A 301 -33.02 -3.52 -3.37
CA ALA A 301 -33.97 -2.88 -2.46
C ALA A 301 -34.06 -1.34 -2.61
N MET A 302 -33.06 -0.73 -3.26
CA MET A 302 -33.01 0.71 -3.53
C MET A 302 -33.57 1.10 -4.91
N GLU A 303 -33.91 0.13 -5.76
CA GLU A 303 -34.42 0.42 -7.10
C GLU A 303 -35.67 1.31 -7.04
N GLY A 304 -35.61 2.42 -7.79
CA GLY A 304 -36.69 3.43 -7.80
C GLY A 304 -36.70 4.39 -6.61
N ASN A 305 -35.76 4.32 -5.68
CA ASN A 305 -35.65 5.22 -4.54
C ASN A 305 -34.44 6.17 -4.67
N THR A 306 -34.64 7.44 -4.33
CA THR A 306 -33.62 8.52 -4.41
C THR A 306 -32.82 8.72 -3.12
N GLY A 307 -33.14 7.96 -2.07
CA GLY A 307 -32.46 8.05 -0.77
C GLY A 307 -31.04 7.46 -0.77
N ARG A 308 -30.40 7.51 0.40
CA ARG A 308 -29.06 6.92 0.63
C ARG A 308 -29.14 5.54 1.25
N LEU A 309 -28.14 4.72 0.95
CA LEU A 309 -27.93 3.43 1.58
C LEU A 309 -26.91 3.57 2.69
N LEU A 310 -27.26 3.08 3.87
CA LEU A 310 -26.42 2.96 5.07
C LEU A 310 -26.12 1.48 5.31
N ALA A 311 -24.85 1.12 5.40
CA ALA A 311 -24.43 -0.26 5.69
C ALA A 311 -23.09 -0.26 6.44
N PRO A 312 -22.73 -1.36 7.13
CA PRO A 312 -21.40 -1.58 7.66
C PRO A 312 -20.32 -1.51 6.57
N ASP A 313 -19.08 -1.20 6.96
CA ASP A 313 -17.97 -0.94 6.00
C ASP A 313 -17.71 -2.11 5.03
N GLU A 314 -17.85 -3.36 5.48
CA GLU A 314 -17.69 -4.56 4.67
C GLU A 314 -18.71 -4.61 3.52
N ILE A 315 -19.96 -4.24 3.76
CA ILE A 315 -21.02 -4.22 2.74
C ILE A 315 -20.96 -2.93 1.91
N SER A 316 -20.83 -1.77 2.56
CA SER A 316 -20.71 -0.47 1.86
C SER A 316 -19.56 -0.45 0.87
N GLY A 317 -18.41 -1.03 1.25
CA GLY A 317 -17.24 -1.14 0.38
C GLY A 317 -17.50 -1.99 -0.87
N ILE A 318 -18.32 -3.03 -0.75
CA ILE A 318 -18.71 -3.89 -1.88
C ILE A 318 -19.72 -3.18 -2.78
N VAL A 319 -20.76 -2.55 -2.18
CA VAL A 319 -21.74 -1.75 -2.93
C VAL A 319 -21.05 -0.69 -3.79
N ALA A 320 -20.04 0.00 -3.24
CA ALA A 320 -19.28 1.02 -3.97
C ALA A 320 -18.44 0.48 -5.15
N MET A 321 -18.35 -0.85 -5.34
CA MET A 321 -17.61 -1.46 -6.45
C MET A 321 -18.50 -1.74 -7.67
N PHE A 322 -19.81 -1.67 -7.54
CA PHE A 322 -20.72 -1.83 -8.67
C PHE A 322 -20.70 -0.58 -9.55
N GLU A 323 -20.78 -0.77 -10.86
CA GLU A 323 -20.79 0.32 -11.83
C GLU A 323 -21.96 1.29 -11.59
N THR A 324 -23.13 0.72 -11.29
CA THR A 324 -24.32 1.46 -10.89
C THR A 324 -24.68 1.08 -9.46
N HIS A 325 -24.62 2.04 -8.56
CA HIS A 325 -24.96 1.82 -7.16
C HIS A 325 -25.68 3.04 -6.57
N PRO A 326 -26.51 2.85 -5.51
CA PRO A 326 -27.14 3.97 -4.82
C PRO A 326 -26.13 4.86 -4.14
N VAL A 327 -26.52 6.10 -3.84
CA VAL A 327 -25.69 6.99 -3.04
C VAL A 327 -25.52 6.39 -1.64
N LEU A 328 -24.28 6.21 -1.22
CA LEU A 328 -23.95 5.68 0.09
C LEU A 328 -23.84 6.80 1.13
N VAL A 329 -24.20 6.49 2.39
CA VAL A 329 -23.86 7.36 3.52
C VAL A 329 -22.33 7.46 3.64
N ASN A 330 -21.64 6.34 3.58
CA ASN A 330 -20.19 6.26 3.49
C ASN A 330 -19.78 4.95 2.79
N ALA A 331 -18.76 5.00 1.95
CA ALA A 331 -18.17 3.78 1.37
C ALA A 331 -17.21 3.08 2.35
N ARG A 332 -16.60 3.86 3.24
CA ARG A 332 -15.74 3.40 4.35
C ARG A 332 -15.69 4.47 5.44
N SER A 333 -15.80 4.07 6.69
CA SER A 333 -15.75 4.96 7.87
C SER A 333 -14.48 5.80 7.92
N LEU A 334 -13.35 5.23 7.52
CA LEU A 334 -12.06 5.92 7.43
C LEU A 334 -12.14 7.22 6.59
N TYR A 335 -12.98 7.26 5.56
CA TYR A 335 -13.08 8.45 4.70
C TYR A 335 -13.92 9.57 5.31
N ILE A 336 -14.76 9.30 6.32
CA ILE A 336 -15.56 10.35 6.97
C ILE A 336 -14.64 11.41 7.56
N GLY A 337 -13.64 11.00 8.35
CA GLY A 337 -12.66 11.93 8.92
C GLY A 337 -11.80 12.65 7.86
N PHE A 338 -11.40 11.95 6.79
CA PHE A 338 -10.62 12.56 5.71
C PHE A 338 -11.39 13.61 4.93
N LEU A 339 -12.69 13.43 4.76
CA LEU A 339 -13.53 14.30 3.97
C LEU A 339 -14.30 15.32 4.81
N ALA A 340 -14.19 15.26 6.14
CA ALA A 340 -14.89 16.17 7.05
C ALA A 340 -14.73 17.65 6.70
N PRO A 341 -13.54 18.16 6.33
CA PRO A 341 -13.39 19.56 5.94
C PRO A 341 -14.16 19.95 4.66
N ALA A 342 -14.38 18.98 3.76
CA ALA A 342 -15.13 19.22 2.52
C ALA A 342 -16.64 19.02 2.69
N MET A 343 -17.05 18.15 3.61
CA MET A 343 -18.46 17.84 3.90
C MET A 343 -19.10 18.82 4.91
N GLY A 344 -18.29 19.45 5.77
CA GLY A 344 -18.72 20.19 6.93
C GLY A 344 -18.83 19.31 8.20
N GLU A 345 -18.70 19.95 9.35
CA GLU A 345 -18.66 19.23 10.64
C GLU A 345 -19.97 18.50 10.93
N GLU A 346 -21.12 19.11 10.64
CA GLU A 346 -22.44 18.54 10.91
C GLU A 346 -22.69 17.28 10.07
N ASP A 347 -22.43 17.32 8.75
CA ASP A 347 -22.59 16.14 7.85
C ASP A 347 -21.61 15.03 8.24
N SER A 348 -20.37 15.38 8.59
CA SER A 348 -19.37 14.44 9.05
C SER A 348 -19.77 13.77 10.36
N ALA A 349 -20.25 14.53 11.35
CA ALA A 349 -20.70 13.99 12.64
C ALA A 349 -21.93 13.07 12.47
N ALA A 350 -22.90 13.46 11.63
CA ALA A 350 -24.04 12.63 11.31
C ALA A 350 -23.65 11.29 10.67
N ARG A 351 -22.70 11.29 9.71
CA ARG A 351 -22.19 10.04 9.08
C ARG A 351 -21.45 9.17 10.09
N GLN A 352 -20.65 9.77 10.96
CA GLN A 352 -19.91 9.02 11.98
C GLN A 352 -20.83 8.36 12.98
N LEU A 353 -21.88 9.08 13.40
CA LEU A 353 -22.91 8.55 14.28
C LEU A 353 -23.65 7.37 13.62
N LEU A 354 -24.08 7.51 12.36
CA LEU A 354 -24.79 6.46 11.64
C LEU A 354 -23.90 5.23 11.38
N HIS A 355 -22.61 5.45 11.10
CA HIS A 355 -21.68 4.33 10.99
C HIS A 355 -21.54 3.58 12.32
N GLY A 356 -21.38 4.31 13.43
CA GLY A 356 -21.37 3.72 14.79
C GLY A 356 -22.65 2.95 15.11
N PHE A 357 -23.80 3.46 14.67
CA PHE A 357 -25.10 2.81 14.85
C PHE A 357 -25.18 1.44 14.13
N VAL A 358 -24.84 1.35 12.85
CA VAL A 358 -24.89 0.05 12.12
C VAL A 358 -23.75 -0.90 12.49
N SER A 359 -22.65 -0.39 13.05
CA SER A 359 -21.53 -1.18 13.58
C SER A 359 -21.72 -1.60 15.06
N GLY A 360 -22.80 -1.18 15.71
CA GLY A 360 -23.10 -1.52 17.11
C GLY A 360 -22.21 -0.81 18.14
N THR A 361 -21.56 0.29 17.76
CA THR A 361 -20.69 1.08 18.64
C THR A 361 -21.35 2.36 19.17
N ALA A 362 -22.48 2.76 18.61
CA ALA A 362 -23.27 3.91 19.06
C ALA A 362 -24.65 3.46 19.55
N GLU A 363 -25.14 4.12 20.60
CA GLU A 363 -26.47 3.88 21.15
C GLU A 363 -27.56 4.43 20.20
N SER A 364 -28.68 3.74 20.15
CA SER A 364 -29.88 4.19 19.47
C SER A 364 -30.53 5.35 20.22
N GLY A 365 -30.85 6.46 19.54
CA GLY A 365 -31.44 7.60 20.21
C GLY A 365 -31.92 8.72 19.28
N PRO A 366 -32.37 9.85 19.82
CA PRO A 366 -32.87 10.97 19.02
C PRO A 366 -31.89 11.53 18.01
N ALA A 367 -30.58 11.51 18.33
CA ALA A 367 -29.53 11.96 17.45
C ALA A 367 -29.41 11.07 16.18
N VAL A 368 -29.53 9.74 16.33
CA VAL A 368 -29.54 8.80 15.20
C VAL A 368 -30.75 9.05 14.31
N ARG A 369 -31.95 9.28 14.90
CA ARG A 369 -33.15 9.63 14.15
C ARG A 369 -32.97 10.90 13.32
N ALA A 370 -32.42 11.94 13.94
CA ALA A 370 -32.12 13.19 13.24
C ALA A 370 -31.14 12.97 12.09
N ALA A 371 -30.07 12.19 12.30
CA ALA A 371 -29.07 11.85 11.28
C ALA A 371 -29.63 11.01 10.12
N LEU A 372 -30.50 10.02 10.40
CA LEU A 372 -31.20 9.23 9.35
C LEU A 372 -32.05 10.10 8.45
N ASN A 373 -32.68 11.12 9.02
CA ASN A 373 -33.55 12.03 8.29
C ASN A 373 -32.76 13.11 7.56
N SER A 374 -31.76 13.74 8.19
CA SER A 374 -30.93 14.77 7.55
C SER A 374 -30.16 14.22 6.34
N LEU A 375 -29.69 12.97 6.40
CA LEU A 375 -29.01 12.32 5.30
C LEU A 375 -29.96 11.60 4.32
N SER A 376 -31.28 11.69 4.51
CA SER A 376 -32.29 11.04 3.65
C SER A 376 -31.98 9.54 3.43
N VAL A 377 -31.72 8.81 4.52
CA VAL A 377 -31.43 7.38 4.45
C VAL A 377 -32.71 6.61 4.12
N ALA A 378 -32.70 5.85 3.02
CA ALA A 378 -33.83 5.04 2.58
C ALA A 378 -33.66 3.54 2.88
N THR A 379 -32.44 3.04 2.86
CA THR A 379 -32.14 1.64 3.14
C THR A 379 -31.04 1.54 4.19
N VAL A 380 -31.22 0.64 5.14
CA VAL A 380 -30.25 0.33 6.19
C VAL A 380 -29.96 -1.16 6.15
N VAL A 381 -28.68 -1.52 6.17
CA VAL A 381 -28.21 -2.90 6.34
C VAL A 381 -27.61 -3.00 7.74
N THR A 382 -28.04 -4.00 8.50
CA THR A 382 -27.57 -4.24 9.87
C THR A 382 -27.17 -5.70 10.02
N HIS A 383 -26.31 -6.02 10.97
CA HIS A 383 -26.16 -7.40 11.42
C HIS A 383 -27.48 -7.90 12.03
N GLY A 384 -27.79 -9.19 11.86
CA GLY A 384 -29.10 -9.77 12.16
C GLY A 384 -29.64 -9.41 13.55
N SER A 385 -30.93 -9.21 13.62
CA SER A 385 -31.70 -8.61 14.73
C SER A 385 -31.55 -9.26 16.11
N SER A 386 -31.04 -10.48 16.20
CA SER A 386 -30.76 -11.15 17.48
C SER A 386 -29.66 -10.46 18.32
N GLN A 387 -28.92 -9.52 17.74
CA GLN A 387 -27.80 -8.86 18.42
C GLN A 387 -28.11 -7.42 18.91
N GLN A 388 -29.15 -6.76 18.38
CA GLN A 388 -29.44 -5.36 18.71
C GLN A 388 -30.93 -5.01 18.68
N PRO A 389 -31.70 -5.38 19.72
CA PRO A 389 -33.16 -5.12 19.78
C PRO A 389 -33.54 -3.63 19.77
N GLU A 390 -32.71 -2.76 20.35
CA GLU A 390 -32.95 -1.31 20.35
C GLU A 390 -32.85 -0.68 18.95
N LEU A 391 -31.96 -1.21 18.12
CA LEU A 391 -31.80 -0.80 16.73
C LEU A 391 -33.04 -1.13 15.91
N GLU A 392 -33.61 -2.34 16.09
CA GLU A 392 -34.83 -2.77 15.45
C GLU A 392 -36.03 -1.91 15.81
N LEU A 393 -36.18 -1.58 17.10
CA LEU A 393 -37.22 -0.68 17.56
C LEU A 393 -37.09 0.71 16.94
N LEU A 394 -35.89 1.29 16.92
CA LEU A 394 -35.66 2.61 16.31
C LEU A 394 -35.99 2.63 14.84
N LEU A 395 -35.55 1.61 14.07
CA LEU A 395 -35.83 1.52 12.64
C LEU A 395 -37.34 1.37 12.38
N THR A 396 -38.05 0.57 13.18
CA THR A 396 -39.51 0.42 13.08
C THR A 396 -40.25 1.73 13.35
N ASP A 397 -39.83 2.47 14.36
CA ASP A 397 -40.39 3.80 14.71
C ASP A 397 -40.17 4.81 13.58
N GLU A 398 -39.03 4.72 12.86
CA GLU A 398 -38.70 5.57 11.70
C GLU A 398 -39.30 5.05 10.37
N ARG A 399 -40.30 4.16 10.45
CA ARG A 399 -41.04 3.57 9.31
C ARG A 399 -40.20 2.72 8.36
N PHE A 400 -39.07 2.22 8.81
CA PHE A 400 -38.36 1.19 8.07
C PHE A 400 -39.10 -0.15 8.24
N ARG A 401 -39.14 -0.92 7.16
CA ARG A 401 -39.65 -2.28 7.17
C ARG A 401 -38.52 -3.23 6.80
N ARG A 402 -38.36 -4.28 7.56
CA ARG A 402 -37.43 -5.36 7.22
C ARG A 402 -37.93 -6.04 5.94
N THR A 403 -37.17 -5.93 4.86
CA THR A 403 -37.53 -6.47 3.55
C THR A 403 -36.85 -7.80 3.28
N HIS A 404 -35.60 -7.96 3.71
CA HIS A 404 -34.82 -9.18 3.49
C HIS A 404 -34.00 -9.50 4.74
N ALA A 405 -33.71 -10.81 4.89
CA ALA A 405 -32.74 -11.36 5.82
C ALA A 405 -31.83 -12.31 5.04
N VAL A 406 -30.56 -11.94 4.89
CA VAL A 406 -29.61 -12.65 4.00
C VAL A 406 -28.27 -12.79 4.71
N HIS A 407 -27.76 -14.02 4.84
CA HIS A 407 -26.43 -14.33 5.38
C HIS A 407 -26.11 -13.65 6.74
N GLY A 408 -27.10 -13.56 7.62
CA GLY A 408 -26.91 -12.94 8.95
C GLY A 408 -26.99 -11.41 8.94
N TYR A 409 -27.40 -10.81 7.84
CA TYR A 409 -27.75 -9.40 7.73
C TYR A 409 -29.23 -9.19 7.52
N ASP A 410 -29.76 -8.11 8.10
CA ASP A 410 -31.12 -7.63 7.88
C ASP A 410 -31.09 -6.36 7.03
N ILE A 411 -31.94 -6.34 5.99
CA ILE A 411 -32.08 -5.19 5.10
C ILE A 411 -33.43 -4.53 5.39
N TRP A 412 -33.35 -3.28 5.82
CA TRP A 412 -34.47 -2.43 6.18
C TRP A 412 -34.66 -1.36 5.13
N HIS A 413 -35.89 -1.13 4.70
CA HIS A 413 -36.22 -0.15 3.67
C HIS A 413 -37.40 0.74 4.11
N ARG A 414 -37.34 2.02 3.74
CA ARG A 414 -38.46 2.96 3.83
C ARG A 414 -38.62 3.74 2.55
N ASN A 415 -39.87 4.00 2.14
CA ASN A 415 -40.15 4.89 1.03
C ASN A 415 -40.01 6.33 1.50
N LEU A 416 -39.08 7.07 0.92
CA LEU A 416 -38.99 8.51 1.08
C LEU A 416 -40.01 9.17 0.14
N PRO A 417 -40.71 10.25 0.57
CA PRO A 417 -41.54 11.00 -0.33
C PRO A 417 -40.66 11.53 -1.48
N SER A 418 -41.11 11.32 -2.72
CA SER A 418 -40.42 11.91 -3.87
C SER A 418 -40.34 13.42 -3.69
N SER A 419 -39.13 13.97 -3.59
CA SER A 419 -38.94 15.41 -3.66
C SER A 419 -39.50 15.90 -5.01
N ARG A 420 -40.67 16.50 -4.97
CA ARG A 420 -41.22 17.23 -6.11
C ARG A 420 -40.43 18.52 -6.35
#